data_fab3a1b5dbbc4e664bc1b305a8327248
#
_entry.id   fab3a1b5dbbc4e664bc1b305a8327248
#
_cell.length_a   1.000
_cell.length_b   1.000
_cell.length_c   1.000
_cell.angle_alpha   90.00
_cell.angle_beta   90.00
_cell.angle_gamma   90.00
#
_symmetry.space_group_name_H-M   'P 1'
#
loop_
_entity.id
_entity.type
_entity.pdbx_description
1 polymer ?
#
loop_
_entity_poly.entity_id
_entity_poly.type
_entity_poly.pdbx_seq_one_letter_code
_entity_poly.pdbx_strand_id
1 'polypeptide(L)'
;MQTIDLTIDSEGVYYEIKTPVNIPVVFSAKNIRNEKTGIHAELSIEFDDSDTYTVCNIKRKEERGRLVNEAYKFFGSTIEEADYICPKKELVNKFNKFCKLAHPKWIEVQAPQDVYGVINESPLSYIAKPHVLSNGGTIMYGKPGRGKSFTGMALAIAVNSGANHYWETEKQNAMFVNLERPDGTMAPRVGAINRALGLNHDTPLPILDAKNSTLMGIHDPLVRFIQDRDIKFVVIDSLSQAGNGDMKEDTVATDTVKILNKMGVSWLAI
;
A
#
# COMPACT_ATOMS: atom_id res chain seq x y z
N MET A 1 4.35 -34.37 14.20
CA MET A 1 4.75 -33.50 13.05
C MET A 1 4.50 -32.07 13.53
N GLN A 2 5.52 -31.27 13.81
CA GLN A 2 5.31 -29.90 14.30
C GLN A 2 4.59 -29.09 13.21
N THR A 3 3.45 -28.56 13.53
CA THR A 3 2.68 -27.65 12.69
C THR A 3 3.44 -26.33 12.65
N ILE A 4 3.66 -25.75 11.47
CA ILE A 4 4.17 -24.38 11.32
C ILE A 4 2.95 -23.48 11.33
N ASP A 5 2.94 -22.49 12.21
CA ASP A 5 1.90 -21.47 12.26
C ASP A 5 2.32 -20.30 11.37
N LEU A 6 1.56 -20.04 10.30
CA LEU A 6 1.85 -19.00 9.33
C LEU A 6 0.96 -17.79 9.61
N THR A 7 1.58 -16.63 9.67
CA THR A 7 0.87 -15.34 9.66
C THR A 7 0.72 -14.82 8.24
N ILE A 8 -0.36 -14.09 7.97
CA ILE A 8 -0.68 -13.56 6.64
C ILE A 8 -1.20 -12.15 6.79
N ASP A 9 -0.77 -11.29 5.89
CA ASP A 9 -1.32 -9.94 5.72
C ASP A 9 -1.62 -9.65 4.23
N SER A 10 -1.88 -8.40 3.91
CA SER A 10 -2.16 -7.95 2.53
C SER A 10 -0.96 -8.07 1.59
N GLU A 11 0.27 -8.19 2.12
CA GLU A 11 1.50 -8.22 1.35
C GLU A 11 2.03 -9.63 1.12
N GLY A 12 1.82 -10.55 2.08
CA GLY A 12 2.38 -11.88 1.95
C GLY A 12 2.09 -12.84 3.09
N VAL A 13 2.89 -13.89 3.11
CA VAL A 13 2.86 -14.98 4.10
C VAL A 13 4.17 -14.98 4.85
N TYR A 14 4.11 -15.11 6.18
CA TYR A 14 5.25 -15.01 7.08
C TYR A 14 5.33 -16.19 8.04
N TYR A 15 6.54 -16.48 8.50
CA TYR A 15 6.79 -17.45 9.56
C TYR A 15 7.97 -17.02 10.42
N GLU A 16 7.79 -17.02 11.72
CA GLU A 16 8.82 -16.67 12.70
C GLU A 16 9.39 -17.89 13.40
N ILE A 17 10.71 -17.92 13.52
CA ILE A 17 11.46 -18.88 14.35
C ILE A 17 11.98 -18.13 15.56
N LYS A 18 11.56 -18.54 16.75
CA LYS A 18 12.14 -18.03 17.99
C LYS A 18 13.56 -18.55 18.15
N THR A 19 14.47 -17.67 18.48
CA THR A 19 15.89 -17.99 18.70
C THR A 19 16.28 -17.84 20.17
N PRO A 20 17.41 -18.41 20.59
CA PRO A 20 17.90 -18.24 21.97
C PRO A 20 18.24 -16.80 22.36
N VAL A 21 18.50 -15.94 21.37
CA VAL A 21 18.87 -14.53 21.58
C VAL A 21 17.66 -13.58 21.60
N ASN A 22 16.43 -14.11 21.56
CA ASN A 22 15.17 -13.35 21.53
C ASN A 22 14.97 -12.43 20.31
N ILE A 23 15.80 -12.57 19.27
CA ILE A 23 15.62 -11.95 17.96
C ILE A 23 15.07 -13.03 17.04
N PRO A 24 13.86 -12.90 16.45
CA PRO A 24 13.30 -13.94 15.60
C PRO A 24 14.04 -14.03 14.26
N VAL A 25 14.12 -15.24 13.70
CA VAL A 25 14.38 -15.41 12.28
C VAL A 25 13.04 -15.41 11.55
N VAL A 26 12.83 -14.47 10.63
CA VAL A 26 11.56 -14.30 9.91
C VAL A 26 11.73 -14.76 8.47
N PHE A 27 10.83 -15.63 8.02
CA PHE A 27 10.66 -15.96 6.61
C PHE A 27 9.50 -15.19 6.04
N SER A 28 9.67 -14.61 4.86
CA SER A 28 8.56 -14.00 4.13
C SER A 28 8.43 -14.55 2.71
N ALA A 29 7.20 -14.54 2.20
CA ALA A 29 6.89 -14.78 0.81
C ALA A 29 5.89 -13.71 0.36
N LYS A 30 6.38 -12.73 -0.40
CA LYS A 30 5.60 -11.62 -0.93
C LYS A 30 5.39 -11.75 -2.44
N ASN A 31 4.46 -10.99 -3.00
CA ASN A 31 4.20 -10.97 -4.44
C ASN A 31 3.99 -12.37 -5.04
N ILE A 32 3.30 -13.26 -4.31
CA ILE A 32 3.07 -14.65 -4.73
C ILE A 32 2.16 -14.64 -5.95
N ARG A 33 2.64 -15.21 -7.07
CA ARG A 33 1.91 -15.23 -8.34
C ARG A 33 2.14 -16.51 -9.11
N ASN A 34 1.15 -16.90 -9.89
CA ASN A 34 1.23 -18.07 -10.75
C ASN A 34 1.65 -17.65 -12.17
N GLU A 35 2.76 -18.16 -12.66
CA GLU A 35 3.31 -17.88 -13.97
C GLU A 35 3.45 -19.18 -14.79
N LYS A 36 3.71 -19.05 -16.11
CA LYS A 36 3.90 -20.23 -16.98
C LYS A 36 5.01 -21.18 -16.49
N THR A 37 6.00 -20.65 -15.79
CA THR A 37 7.16 -21.39 -15.27
C THR A 37 6.96 -21.91 -13.83
N GLY A 38 5.80 -21.66 -13.24
CA GLY A 38 5.41 -22.11 -11.91
C GLY A 38 5.02 -20.97 -10.96
N ILE A 39 5.04 -21.25 -9.67
CA ILE A 39 4.67 -20.29 -8.64
C ILE A 39 5.89 -19.46 -8.26
N HIS A 40 5.84 -18.16 -8.57
CA HIS A 40 6.89 -17.21 -8.26
C HIS A 40 6.52 -16.39 -7.03
N ALA A 41 7.51 -16.06 -6.22
CA ALA A 41 7.38 -15.18 -5.08
C ALA A 41 8.71 -14.46 -4.83
N GLU A 42 8.64 -13.36 -4.15
CA GLU A 42 9.75 -12.74 -3.48
C GLU A 42 9.90 -13.39 -2.10
N LEU A 43 10.97 -14.17 -1.94
CA LEU A 43 11.27 -14.88 -0.70
C LEU A 43 12.34 -14.12 0.05
N SER A 44 12.16 -13.90 1.36
CA SER A 44 13.21 -13.38 2.24
C SER A 44 13.44 -14.26 3.48
N ILE A 45 14.62 -14.10 4.05
CA ILE A 45 15.01 -14.57 5.38
C ILE A 45 15.65 -13.39 6.08
N GLU A 46 15.06 -12.96 7.18
CA GLU A 46 15.43 -11.78 7.95
C GLU A 46 15.89 -12.22 9.35
N PHE A 47 16.95 -11.62 9.84
CA PHE A 47 17.44 -11.79 11.19
C PHE A 47 18.15 -10.50 11.64
N ASP A 48 17.68 -9.92 12.76
CA ASP A 48 18.14 -8.62 13.24
C ASP A 48 17.99 -7.53 12.13
N ASP A 49 18.99 -6.72 11.92
CA ASP A 49 19.02 -5.70 10.87
C ASP A 49 19.48 -6.24 9.49
N SER A 50 19.60 -7.56 9.35
CA SER A 50 20.09 -8.22 8.13
C SER A 50 18.98 -8.99 7.44
N ASP A 51 18.88 -8.82 6.13
CA ASP A 51 17.97 -9.57 5.28
C ASP A 51 18.67 -10.15 4.05
N THR A 52 18.14 -11.25 3.56
CA THR A 52 18.43 -11.74 2.21
C THR A 52 17.10 -11.98 1.50
N TYR A 53 17.03 -11.62 0.24
CA TYR A 53 15.87 -11.89 -0.57
C TYR A 53 16.20 -12.38 -1.98
N THR A 54 15.27 -13.07 -2.60
CA THR A 54 15.35 -13.48 -4.00
C THR A 54 13.96 -13.59 -4.61
N VAL A 55 13.84 -13.18 -5.86
CA VAL A 55 12.61 -13.42 -6.64
C VAL A 55 12.79 -14.71 -7.42
N CYS A 56 12.04 -15.74 -7.06
CA CYS A 56 12.25 -17.06 -7.64
C CYS A 56 10.98 -17.92 -7.71
N ASN A 57 11.08 -19.04 -8.42
CA ASN A 57 10.07 -20.08 -8.33
C ASN A 57 10.17 -20.77 -6.97
N ILE A 58 9.15 -20.56 -6.11
CA ILE A 58 9.09 -21.08 -4.74
C ILE A 58 9.27 -22.62 -4.63
N LYS A 59 9.05 -23.37 -5.71
CA LYS A 59 9.23 -24.81 -5.75
C LYS A 59 10.66 -25.25 -6.10
N ARG A 60 11.51 -24.38 -6.63
CA ARG A 60 12.89 -24.71 -7.01
C ARG A 60 13.80 -24.85 -5.82
N LYS A 61 14.32 -26.06 -5.59
CA LYS A 61 15.16 -26.38 -4.43
C LYS A 61 16.50 -25.65 -4.44
N GLU A 62 17.09 -25.44 -5.60
CA GLU A 62 18.40 -24.80 -5.74
C GLU A 62 18.36 -23.33 -5.30
N GLU A 63 17.33 -22.59 -5.75
CA GLU A 63 17.16 -21.18 -5.43
C GLU A 63 16.91 -20.98 -3.91
N ARG A 64 16.06 -21.84 -3.33
CA ARG A 64 15.87 -21.87 -1.87
C ARG A 64 17.14 -22.18 -1.10
N GLY A 65 17.94 -23.11 -1.61
CA GLY A 65 19.21 -23.48 -0.99
C GLY A 65 20.24 -22.36 -0.99
N ARG A 66 20.29 -21.56 -2.06
CA ARG A 66 21.16 -20.36 -2.12
C ARG A 66 20.73 -19.35 -1.08
N LEU A 67 19.44 -19.01 -1.02
CA LEU A 67 18.93 -18.02 -0.06
C LEU A 67 19.23 -18.42 1.38
N VAL A 68 19.01 -19.70 1.74
CA VAL A 68 19.34 -20.20 3.08
C VAL A 68 20.84 -20.11 3.37
N ASN A 69 21.70 -20.42 2.39
CA ASN A 69 23.14 -20.33 2.58
C ASN A 69 23.64 -18.90 2.76
N GLU A 70 22.99 -17.94 2.09
CA GLU A 70 23.28 -16.51 2.24
C GLU A 70 22.84 -16.02 3.61
N ALA A 71 21.59 -16.29 4.00
CA ALA A 71 21.06 -15.91 5.30
C ALA A 71 21.87 -16.48 6.47
N TYR A 72 22.30 -17.74 6.36
CA TYR A 72 23.08 -18.39 7.42
C TYR A 72 24.40 -17.67 7.74
N LYS A 73 24.98 -16.92 6.79
CA LYS A 73 26.21 -16.14 7.00
C LYS A 73 25.99 -14.93 7.91
N PHE A 74 24.77 -14.46 8.05
CA PHE A 74 24.44 -13.32 8.93
C PHE A 74 24.16 -13.73 10.38
N PHE A 75 24.01 -15.03 10.66
CA PHE A 75 23.70 -15.50 12.00
C PHE A 75 24.91 -15.49 12.95
N GLY A 76 26.12 -15.39 12.44
CA GLY A 76 27.33 -15.32 13.25
C GLY A 76 28.60 -15.35 12.43
N SER A 77 29.70 -14.94 13.02
CA SER A 77 31.04 -14.93 12.40
C SER A 77 31.65 -16.32 12.29
N THR A 78 31.18 -17.25 13.12
CA THR A 78 31.60 -18.66 13.14
C THR A 78 30.39 -19.59 12.94
N ILE A 79 30.67 -20.86 12.60
CA ILE A 79 29.63 -21.88 12.45
C ILE A 79 28.92 -22.14 13.78
N GLU A 80 29.69 -22.15 14.89
CA GLU A 80 29.17 -22.35 16.23
C GLU A 80 28.21 -21.24 16.66
N GLU A 81 28.53 -19.98 16.36
CA GLU A 81 27.64 -18.84 16.62
C GLU A 81 26.37 -18.93 15.79
N ALA A 82 26.49 -19.22 14.50
CA ALA A 82 25.35 -19.35 13.60
C ALA A 82 24.44 -20.53 13.99
N ASP A 83 25.02 -21.68 14.35
CA ASP A 83 24.28 -22.86 14.81
C ASP A 83 23.61 -22.63 16.18
N TYR A 84 24.18 -21.75 17.03
CA TYR A 84 23.55 -21.35 18.29
C TYR A 84 22.26 -20.55 18.03
N ILE A 85 22.26 -19.69 17.04
CA ILE A 85 21.04 -18.93 16.65
C ILE A 85 19.98 -19.86 16.04
N CYS A 86 20.37 -20.60 14.98
CA CYS A 86 19.51 -21.58 14.33
C CYS A 86 20.37 -22.61 13.57
N PRO A 87 20.39 -23.87 14.01
CA PRO A 87 21.16 -24.91 13.31
C PRO A 87 20.81 -24.96 11.83
N LYS A 88 21.81 -24.97 10.97
CA LYS A 88 21.64 -24.92 9.51
C LYS A 88 20.64 -25.96 8.98
N LYS A 89 20.70 -27.17 9.52
CA LYS A 89 19.76 -28.25 9.15
C LYS A 89 18.30 -27.91 9.51
N GLU A 90 18.12 -27.26 10.64
CA GLU A 90 16.78 -26.81 11.09
C GLU A 90 16.28 -25.66 10.22
N LEU A 91 17.12 -24.67 9.93
CA LEU A 91 16.79 -23.55 9.03
C LEU A 91 16.34 -24.05 7.66
N VAL A 92 17.12 -24.95 7.02
CA VAL A 92 16.78 -25.56 5.75
C VAL A 92 15.41 -26.28 5.80
N ASN A 93 15.19 -27.07 6.86
CA ASN A 93 13.97 -27.85 7.00
C ASN A 93 12.74 -26.95 7.20
N LYS A 94 12.84 -25.95 8.07
CA LYS A 94 11.76 -24.99 8.35
C LYS A 94 11.45 -24.15 7.11
N PHE A 95 12.48 -23.63 6.42
CA PHE A 95 12.30 -22.83 5.22
C PHE A 95 11.67 -23.65 4.07
N ASN A 96 12.11 -24.89 3.84
CA ASN A 96 11.47 -25.76 2.86
C ASN A 96 10.01 -26.07 3.19
N LYS A 97 9.67 -26.21 4.48
CA LYS A 97 8.30 -26.42 4.92
C LYS A 97 7.46 -25.16 4.73
N PHE A 98 8.00 -24.00 5.10
CA PHE A 98 7.41 -22.69 4.83
C PHE A 98 7.07 -22.53 3.34
N CYS A 99 8.03 -22.72 2.44
CA CYS A 99 7.83 -22.61 0.99
C CYS A 99 6.77 -23.57 0.43
N LYS A 100 6.58 -24.74 1.04
CA LYS A 100 5.50 -25.67 0.65
C LYS A 100 4.12 -25.17 1.06
N LEU A 101 4.02 -24.46 2.18
CA LEU A 101 2.75 -24.05 2.78
C LEU A 101 2.35 -22.63 2.37
N ALA A 102 3.31 -21.78 2.01
CA ALA A 102 3.05 -20.36 1.73
C ALA A 102 2.02 -20.16 0.62
N HIS A 103 2.18 -20.82 -0.55
CA HIS A 103 1.22 -20.64 -1.64
C HIS A 103 -0.17 -21.23 -1.35
N PRO A 104 -0.33 -22.46 -0.85
CA PRO A 104 -1.65 -22.95 -0.44
C PRO A 104 -2.33 -22.03 0.58
N LYS A 105 -1.56 -21.53 1.54
CA LYS A 105 -2.08 -20.65 2.57
C LYS A 105 -2.48 -19.26 2.00
N TRP A 106 -1.70 -18.74 1.07
CA TRP A 106 -2.03 -17.52 0.33
C TRP A 106 -3.35 -17.64 -0.44
N ILE A 107 -3.55 -18.78 -1.15
CA ILE A 107 -4.80 -19.05 -1.88
C ILE A 107 -5.98 -19.20 -0.93
N GLU A 108 -5.79 -19.84 0.22
CA GLU A 108 -6.86 -20.05 1.23
C GLU A 108 -7.43 -18.70 1.71
N VAL A 109 -6.57 -17.71 1.92
CA VAL A 109 -7.01 -16.35 2.34
C VAL A 109 -7.66 -15.58 1.21
N GLN A 110 -7.25 -15.84 -0.05
CA GLN A 110 -7.86 -15.23 -1.23
C GLN A 110 -9.09 -15.99 -1.76
N ALA A 111 -9.46 -17.09 -1.12
CA ALA A 111 -10.64 -17.85 -1.51
C ALA A 111 -11.90 -16.99 -1.38
N PRO A 112 -12.83 -17.11 -2.33
CA PRO A 112 -14.12 -16.44 -2.22
C PRO A 112 -14.79 -16.79 -0.89
N GLN A 113 -15.28 -15.79 -0.21
CA GLN A 113 -16.05 -15.96 1.02
C GLN A 113 -17.52 -15.72 0.71
N ASP A 114 -18.40 -16.51 1.34
CA ASP A 114 -19.83 -16.24 1.29
C ASP A 114 -20.14 -14.92 2.00
N VAL A 115 -20.68 -13.97 1.27
CA VAL A 115 -21.17 -12.72 1.83
C VAL A 115 -22.68 -12.83 2.02
N TYR A 116 -23.10 -12.83 3.27
CA TYR A 116 -24.51 -12.84 3.60
C TYR A 116 -25.07 -11.42 3.60
N GLY A 117 -26.19 -11.21 2.90
CA GLY A 117 -26.90 -9.95 2.98
C GLY A 117 -27.34 -9.69 4.41
N VAL A 118 -26.99 -8.54 4.94
CA VAL A 118 -27.48 -8.07 6.23
C VAL A 118 -28.42 -6.90 5.99
N ILE A 119 -29.53 -6.86 6.72
CA ILE A 119 -30.32 -5.63 6.83
C ILE A 119 -29.49 -4.69 7.70
N ASN A 120 -28.70 -3.87 7.06
CA ASN A 120 -27.87 -2.91 7.77
C ASN A 120 -28.68 -1.62 7.94
N GLU A 121 -28.94 -1.25 9.18
CA GLU A 121 -29.55 0.03 9.52
C GLU A 121 -28.59 1.20 9.32
N SER A 122 -27.29 0.91 9.18
CA SER A 122 -26.27 1.91 8.93
C SER A 122 -26.18 2.21 7.43
N PRO A 123 -26.41 3.45 7.00
CA PRO A 123 -26.22 3.85 5.62
C PRO A 123 -24.74 3.69 5.22
N LEU A 124 -24.47 3.63 3.91
CA LEU A 124 -23.11 3.70 3.39
C LEU A 124 -22.37 4.89 4.04
N SER A 125 -21.18 4.63 4.53
CA SER A 125 -20.33 5.68 5.11
C SER A 125 -19.69 6.51 3.99
N TYR A 126 -19.76 7.82 4.11
CA TYR A 126 -19.17 8.77 3.17
C TYR A 126 -18.21 9.71 3.90
N ILE A 127 -17.10 10.00 3.27
CA ILE A 127 -16.22 11.12 3.68
C ILE A 127 -16.83 12.46 3.21
N ALA A 128 -17.39 12.46 2.02
CA ALA A 128 -18.11 13.62 1.47
C ALA A 128 -19.30 13.16 0.63
N LYS A 129 -20.52 13.36 1.12
CA LYS A 129 -21.75 12.98 0.41
C LYS A 129 -22.07 13.94 -0.73
N PRO A 130 -22.57 13.42 -1.85
CA PRO A 130 -22.76 11.99 -2.15
C PRO A 130 -21.57 11.38 -2.92
N HIS A 131 -20.39 12.03 -2.94
CA HIS A 131 -19.37 11.80 -3.95
C HIS A 131 -18.27 10.83 -3.52
N VAL A 132 -17.89 10.83 -2.24
CA VAL A 132 -16.71 10.07 -1.78
C VAL A 132 -17.10 9.11 -0.67
N LEU A 133 -17.04 7.81 -0.98
CA LEU A 133 -17.26 6.75 -0.01
C LEU A 133 -16.04 6.61 0.91
N SER A 134 -16.30 6.28 2.18
CA SER A 134 -15.25 5.89 3.12
C SER A 134 -14.62 4.57 2.67
N ASN A 135 -13.29 4.47 2.79
CA ASN A 135 -12.50 3.29 2.42
C ASN A 135 -12.66 2.85 0.96
N GLY A 136 -12.92 3.81 0.06
CA GLY A 136 -13.11 3.54 -1.35
C GLY A 136 -12.42 4.55 -2.25
N GLY A 137 -12.37 4.22 -3.54
CA GLY A 137 -11.84 5.08 -4.58
C GLY A 137 -12.96 5.75 -5.40
N THR A 138 -12.73 7.00 -5.77
CA THR A 138 -13.62 7.77 -6.64
C THR A 138 -12.82 8.35 -7.80
N ILE A 139 -13.32 8.25 -9.02
CA ILE A 139 -12.75 8.89 -10.20
C ILE A 139 -13.66 10.02 -10.66
N MET A 140 -13.13 11.23 -10.72
CA MET A 140 -13.84 12.40 -11.26
C MET A 140 -13.34 12.68 -12.69
N TYR A 141 -14.16 12.41 -13.65
CA TYR A 141 -13.84 12.64 -15.06
C TYR A 141 -14.69 13.75 -15.69
N GLY A 142 -14.21 14.29 -16.81
CA GLY A 142 -14.92 15.33 -17.57
C GLY A 142 -13.97 16.12 -18.45
N LYS A 143 -14.54 16.94 -19.36
CA LYS A 143 -13.75 17.75 -20.31
C LYS A 143 -12.82 18.72 -19.58
N PRO A 144 -11.67 19.08 -20.18
CA PRO A 144 -10.81 20.14 -19.67
C PRO A 144 -11.57 21.45 -19.42
N GLY A 145 -11.15 22.23 -18.42
CA GLY A 145 -11.75 23.52 -18.09
C GLY A 145 -13.08 23.44 -17.30
N ARG A 146 -13.58 22.26 -16.94
CA ARG A 146 -14.84 22.11 -16.19
C ARG A 146 -14.71 22.21 -14.67
N GLY A 147 -13.57 22.67 -14.16
CA GLY A 147 -13.38 22.93 -12.74
C GLY A 147 -13.04 21.70 -11.88
N LYS A 148 -12.75 20.53 -12.47
CA LYS A 148 -12.46 19.30 -11.73
C LYS A 148 -11.40 19.49 -10.62
N SER A 149 -10.25 20.07 -10.95
CA SER A 149 -9.17 20.34 -9.99
C SER A 149 -9.63 21.25 -8.85
N PHE A 150 -10.44 22.27 -9.15
CA PHE A 150 -11.02 23.14 -8.11
C PHE A 150 -11.99 22.37 -7.21
N THR A 151 -12.85 21.53 -7.80
CA THR A 151 -13.82 20.72 -7.05
C THR A 151 -13.11 19.70 -6.17
N GLY A 152 -12.09 18.99 -6.71
CA GLY A 152 -11.31 18.04 -5.92
C GLY A 152 -10.58 18.71 -4.75
N MET A 153 -9.94 19.85 -5.00
CA MET A 153 -9.29 20.63 -3.94
C MET A 153 -10.29 21.14 -2.91
N ALA A 154 -11.48 21.59 -3.34
CA ALA A 154 -12.54 22.04 -2.44
C ALA A 154 -13.06 20.89 -1.55
N LEU A 155 -13.21 19.69 -2.12
CA LEU A 155 -13.56 18.49 -1.34
C LEU A 155 -12.47 18.15 -0.29
N ALA A 156 -11.19 18.20 -0.68
CA ALA A 156 -10.10 17.98 0.27
C ALA A 156 -10.12 19.01 1.41
N ILE A 157 -10.31 20.30 1.10
CA ILE A 157 -10.40 21.36 2.11
C ILE A 157 -11.65 21.16 2.96
N ALA A 158 -12.81 20.88 2.39
CA ALA A 158 -14.05 20.65 3.12
C ALA A 158 -13.90 19.51 4.13
N VAL A 159 -13.33 18.38 3.73
CA VAL A 159 -13.06 17.23 4.61
C VAL A 159 -12.03 17.61 5.67
N ASN A 160 -10.91 18.25 5.30
CA ASN A 160 -9.85 18.59 6.23
C ASN A 160 -10.29 19.60 7.31
N SER A 161 -11.17 20.53 6.95
CA SER A 161 -11.68 21.57 7.88
C SER A 161 -12.98 21.16 8.58
N GLY A 162 -13.76 20.23 8.01
CA GLY A 162 -15.12 19.92 8.43
C GLY A 162 -16.17 20.92 7.91
N ALA A 163 -15.86 21.67 6.85
CA ALA A 163 -16.79 22.62 6.25
C ALA A 163 -17.93 21.90 5.52
N ASN A 164 -19.17 22.09 5.96
CA ASN A 164 -20.37 21.43 5.44
C ASN A 164 -21.24 22.33 4.55
N HIS A 165 -20.64 23.37 3.97
CA HIS A 165 -21.42 24.37 3.25
C HIS A 165 -22.05 23.83 1.94
N TYR A 166 -21.31 23.02 1.19
CA TYR A 166 -21.77 22.45 -0.09
C TYR A 166 -21.95 20.94 -0.06
N TRP A 167 -21.23 20.25 0.83
CA TRP A 167 -21.26 18.81 0.99
C TRP A 167 -21.40 18.45 2.45
N GLU A 168 -22.14 17.41 2.73
CA GLU A 168 -22.13 16.79 4.04
C GLU A 168 -20.81 16.03 4.19
N THR A 169 -19.87 16.61 4.98
CA THR A 169 -18.53 16.06 5.19
C THR A 169 -18.31 15.66 6.64
N GLU A 170 -17.58 14.55 6.83
CA GLU A 170 -17.01 14.21 8.11
C GLU A 170 -15.60 14.81 8.18
N LYS A 171 -15.30 15.55 9.28
CA LYS A 171 -13.98 16.14 9.46
C LYS A 171 -12.93 15.06 9.67
N GLN A 172 -11.99 14.95 8.73
CA GLN A 172 -10.88 14.01 8.76
C GLN A 172 -9.64 14.66 8.13
N ASN A 173 -8.44 14.17 8.47
CA ASN A 173 -7.24 14.66 7.84
C ASN A 173 -7.25 14.32 6.35
N ALA A 174 -7.11 15.33 5.51
CA ALA A 174 -7.09 15.19 4.06
C ALA A 174 -5.87 15.87 3.46
N MET A 175 -5.46 15.43 2.27
CA MET A 175 -4.38 16.02 1.51
C MET A 175 -4.67 16.07 0.02
N PHE A 176 -3.90 16.90 -0.69
CA PHE A 176 -3.96 17.04 -2.14
C PHE A 176 -2.58 16.71 -2.75
N VAL A 177 -2.55 15.87 -3.76
CA VAL A 177 -1.34 15.53 -4.52
C VAL A 177 -1.43 16.19 -5.88
N ASN A 178 -0.50 17.09 -6.16
CA ASN A 178 -0.38 17.80 -7.42
C ASN A 178 0.67 17.16 -8.32
N LEU A 179 0.25 16.55 -9.42
CA LEU A 179 1.13 15.94 -10.41
C LEU A 179 1.22 16.77 -11.71
N GLU A 180 0.34 17.77 -11.88
CA GLU A 180 0.16 18.44 -13.18
C GLU A 180 0.55 19.93 -13.16
N ARG A 181 0.20 20.64 -12.08
CA ARG A 181 0.23 22.10 -12.09
C ARG A 181 1.58 22.69 -11.73
N PRO A 182 1.92 23.87 -12.32
CA PRO A 182 3.15 24.59 -11.95
C PRO A 182 3.16 25.02 -10.48
N ASP A 183 4.36 25.10 -9.91
CA ASP A 183 4.62 25.63 -8.59
C ASP A 183 4.01 27.04 -8.43
N GLY A 184 3.61 27.37 -7.21
CA GLY A 184 3.04 28.66 -6.87
C GLY A 184 1.57 28.85 -7.28
N THR A 185 0.95 27.92 -8.02
CA THR A 185 -0.48 28.03 -8.39
C THR A 185 -1.43 27.51 -7.31
N MET A 186 -0.92 26.73 -6.35
CA MET A 186 -1.75 26.09 -5.32
C MET A 186 -2.22 27.05 -4.25
N ALA A 187 -1.33 27.85 -3.67
CA ALA A 187 -1.67 28.76 -2.56
C ALA A 187 -2.81 29.76 -2.89
N PRO A 188 -2.81 30.44 -4.07
CA PRO A 188 -3.93 31.31 -4.44
C PRO A 188 -5.27 30.55 -4.57
N ARG A 189 -5.23 29.28 -5.04
CA ARG A 189 -6.43 28.44 -5.18
C ARG A 189 -6.96 28.02 -3.82
N VAL A 190 -6.09 27.56 -2.90
CA VAL A 190 -6.47 27.24 -1.53
C VAL A 190 -7.15 28.43 -0.88
N GLY A 191 -6.54 29.64 -0.96
CA GLY A 191 -7.13 30.84 -0.39
C GLY A 191 -8.48 31.25 -1.02
N ALA A 192 -8.64 31.06 -2.32
CA ALA A 192 -9.92 31.32 -3.00
C ALA A 192 -11.01 30.32 -2.56
N ILE A 193 -10.68 29.03 -2.49
CA ILE A 193 -11.59 27.98 -2.07
C ILE A 193 -11.95 28.13 -0.59
N ASN A 194 -10.97 28.44 0.28
CA ASN A 194 -11.24 28.69 1.70
C ASN A 194 -12.31 29.79 1.86
N ARG A 195 -12.17 30.91 1.17
CA ARG A 195 -13.18 31.98 1.21
C ARG A 195 -14.55 31.50 0.70
N ALA A 196 -14.58 30.71 -0.38
CA ALA A 196 -15.84 30.17 -0.92
C ALA A 196 -16.51 29.20 0.06
N LEU A 197 -15.74 28.49 0.87
CA LEU A 197 -16.22 27.59 1.92
C LEU A 197 -16.52 28.30 3.26
N GLY A 198 -16.39 29.62 3.31
CA GLY A 198 -16.60 30.39 4.55
C GLY A 198 -15.51 30.22 5.59
N LEU A 199 -14.33 29.75 5.17
CA LEU A 199 -13.16 29.56 6.04
C LEU A 199 -12.23 30.77 6.01
N ASN A 200 -11.30 30.85 6.98
CA ASN A 200 -10.22 31.81 6.90
C ASN A 200 -9.35 31.51 5.67
N HIS A 201 -8.93 32.55 4.93
CA HIS A 201 -8.19 32.39 3.67
C HIS A 201 -6.88 31.61 3.82
N ASP A 202 -6.28 31.65 5.01
CA ASP A 202 -5.03 30.97 5.38
C ASP A 202 -5.23 29.58 6.03
N THR A 203 -6.47 29.05 6.06
CA THR A 203 -6.72 27.68 6.52
C THR A 203 -5.88 26.68 5.71
N PRO A 204 -5.00 25.91 6.38
CA PRO A 204 -4.04 25.05 5.66
C PRO A 204 -4.69 23.79 5.07
N LEU A 205 -4.17 23.38 3.92
CA LEU A 205 -4.38 22.03 3.35
C LEU A 205 -3.00 21.43 3.10
N PRO A 206 -2.69 20.22 3.58
CA PRO A 206 -1.49 19.50 3.19
C PRO A 206 -1.48 19.26 1.68
N ILE A 207 -0.42 19.70 1.01
CA ILE A 207 -0.24 19.50 -0.44
C ILE A 207 1.12 18.86 -0.68
N LEU A 208 1.15 17.73 -1.41
CA LEU A 208 2.35 17.18 -1.99
C LEU A 208 2.45 17.69 -3.43
N ASP A 209 3.44 18.54 -3.67
CA ASP A 209 3.75 19.01 -5.03
C ASP A 209 4.79 18.07 -5.65
N ALA A 210 4.33 17.23 -6.57
CA ALA A 210 5.11 16.16 -7.19
C ALA A 210 5.01 16.20 -8.71
N LYS A 211 5.01 17.40 -9.26
CA LYS A 211 4.98 17.65 -10.71
C LYS A 211 6.06 16.86 -11.42
N ASN A 212 5.70 16.30 -12.56
CA ASN A 212 6.56 15.45 -13.40
C ASN A 212 6.96 14.11 -12.74
N SER A 213 6.34 13.74 -11.65
CA SER A 213 6.50 12.41 -11.03
C SER A 213 5.29 11.53 -11.34
N THR A 214 5.53 10.23 -11.38
CA THR A 214 4.44 9.24 -11.40
C THR A 214 4.04 8.88 -9.98
N LEU A 215 2.85 8.33 -9.81
CA LEU A 215 2.39 7.85 -8.51
C LEU A 215 3.30 6.77 -7.93
N MET A 216 3.83 5.88 -8.78
CA MET A 216 4.83 4.88 -8.40
C MET A 216 6.09 5.54 -7.84
N GLY A 217 6.58 6.60 -8.49
CA GLY A 217 7.81 7.29 -8.08
C GLY A 217 7.72 8.02 -6.75
N ILE A 218 6.50 8.38 -6.33
CA ILE A 218 6.26 9.08 -5.05
C ILE A 218 5.56 8.19 -4.01
N HIS A 219 5.35 6.91 -4.30
CA HIS A 219 4.55 6.02 -3.45
C HIS A 219 5.06 5.98 -2.01
N ASP A 220 6.33 5.68 -1.81
CA ASP A 220 6.86 5.50 -0.46
C ASP A 220 6.84 6.78 0.38
N PRO A 221 7.29 7.96 -0.12
CA PRO A 221 7.15 9.19 0.65
C PRO A 221 5.68 9.57 0.88
N LEU A 222 4.78 9.26 -0.07
CA LEU A 222 3.35 9.51 0.09
C LEU A 222 2.74 8.64 1.19
N VAL A 223 3.02 7.34 1.21
CA VAL A 223 2.54 6.42 2.25
C VAL A 223 3.06 6.81 3.62
N ARG A 224 4.35 7.16 3.74
CA ARG A 224 4.90 7.68 5.01
C ARG A 224 4.16 8.93 5.48
N PHE A 225 3.95 9.89 4.59
CA PHE A 225 3.24 11.12 4.94
C PHE A 225 1.79 10.84 5.37
N ILE A 226 1.11 9.90 4.70
CA ILE A 226 -0.24 9.44 5.06
C ILE A 226 -0.24 8.88 6.49
N GLN A 227 0.71 8.03 6.83
CA GLN A 227 0.84 7.42 8.15
C GLN A 227 1.20 8.45 9.22
N ASP A 228 2.24 9.28 8.99
CA ASP A 228 2.73 10.27 9.95
C ASP A 228 1.68 11.34 10.31
N ARG A 229 0.80 11.66 9.37
CA ARG A 229 -0.23 12.69 9.52
C ARG A 229 -1.63 12.14 9.72
N ASP A 230 -1.78 10.83 9.82
CA ASP A 230 -3.08 10.13 9.94
C ASP A 230 -4.07 10.59 8.87
N ILE A 231 -3.60 10.71 7.62
CA ILE A 231 -4.45 11.13 6.49
C ILE A 231 -5.47 10.02 6.19
N LYS A 232 -6.73 10.40 6.00
CA LYS A 232 -7.83 9.49 5.68
C LYS A 232 -8.39 9.70 4.27
N PHE A 233 -8.07 10.84 3.66
CA PHE A 233 -8.54 11.18 2.33
C PHE A 233 -7.45 11.85 1.49
N VAL A 234 -7.23 11.33 0.28
CA VAL A 234 -6.23 11.83 -0.66
C VAL A 234 -6.90 12.20 -1.98
N VAL A 235 -6.65 13.40 -2.47
CA VAL A 235 -7.05 13.83 -3.81
C VAL A 235 -5.83 13.86 -4.72
N ILE A 236 -5.90 13.22 -5.90
CA ILE A 236 -4.83 13.14 -6.90
C ILE A 236 -5.22 13.96 -8.13
N ASP A 237 -4.44 14.98 -8.46
CA ASP A 237 -4.63 15.81 -9.67
C ASP A 237 -3.33 15.82 -10.51
N SER A 238 -3.23 15.05 -11.59
CA SER A 238 -4.30 14.29 -12.22
C SER A 238 -3.94 12.81 -12.41
N LEU A 239 -4.97 11.99 -12.61
CA LEU A 239 -4.83 10.56 -12.88
C LEU A 239 -4.02 10.31 -14.16
N SER A 240 -4.17 11.16 -15.17
CA SER A 240 -3.43 11.07 -16.44
C SER A 240 -1.91 11.21 -16.29
N GLN A 241 -1.45 11.86 -15.23
CA GLN A 241 -0.02 12.00 -14.90
C GLN A 241 0.45 10.98 -13.86
N ALA A 242 -0.49 10.27 -13.22
CA ALA A 242 -0.18 9.30 -12.17
C ALA A 242 0.45 8.02 -12.72
N GLY A 243 0.09 7.61 -13.93
CA GLY A 243 0.56 6.38 -14.57
C GLY A 243 1.98 6.49 -15.12
N ASN A 244 2.65 5.35 -15.24
CA ASN A 244 3.94 5.24 -15.93
C ASN A 244 3.71 4.77 -17.37
N GLY A 245 3.19 5.65 -18.23
CA GLY A 245 2.83 5.36 -19.61
C GLY A 245 1.48 5.97 -20.03
N ASP A 246 0.94 5.55 -21.18
CA ASP A 246 -0.36 6.02 -21.66
C ASP A 246 -1.49 5.34 -20.84
N MET A 247 -2.27 6.16 -20.13
CA MET A 247 -3.43 5.67 -19.34
C MET A 247 -4.55 5.03 -20.19
N LYS A 248 -4.44 5.06 -21.51
CA LYS A 248 -5.32 4.30 -22.40
C LYS A 248 -4.96 2.83 -22.47
N GLU A 249 -3.76 2.45 -22.04
CA GLU A 249 -3.36 1.06 -21.92
C GLU A 249 -3.94 0.47 -20.64
N ASP A 250 -4.67 -0.63 -20.77
CA ASP A 250 -5.35 -1.31 -19.65
C ASP A 250 -4.39 -1.68 -18.51
N THR A 251 -3.15 -2.02 -18.83
CA THR A 251 -2.12 -2.37 -17.85
C THR A 251 -1.72 -1.17 -17.01
N VAL A 252 -1.48 -0.02 -17.63
CA VAL A 252 -1.09 1.23 -16.95
C VAL A 252 -2.21 1.72 -16.04
N ALA A 253 -3.45 1.73 -16.55
CA ALA A 253 -4.62 2.12 -15.78
C ALA A 253 -4.83 1.20 -14.57
N THR A 254 -4.75 -0.11 -14.80
CA THR A 254 -4.91 -1.12 -13.74
C THR A 254 -3.85 -0.99 -12.66
N ASP A 255 -2.59 -0.81 -13.03
CA ASP A 255 -1.50 -0.69 -12.06
C ASP A 255 -1.58 0.61 -11.28
N THR A 256 -2.00 1.71 -11.91
CA THR A 256 -2.23 2.98 -11.23
C THR A 256 -3.32 2.84 -10.15
N VAL A 257 -4.45 2.20 -10.49
CA VAL A 257 -5.54 1.97 -9.52
C VAL A 257 -5.10 1.03 -8.39
N LYS A 258 -4.29 0.01 -8.67
CA LYS A 258 -3.71 -0.86 -7.63
C LYS A 258 -2.84 -0.07 -6.64
N ILE A 259 -2.02 0.86 -7.14
CA ILE A 259 -1.19 1.73 -6.28
C ILE A 259 -2.09 2.61 -5.40
N LEU A 260 -3.13 3.22 -5.97
CA LEU A 260 -4.09 4.02 -5.22
C LEU A 260 -4.75 3.21 -4.10
N ASN A 261 -5.19 2.00 -4.40
CA ASN A 261 -5.81 1.11 -3.40
C ASN A 261 -4.83 0.65 -2.31
N LYS A 262 -3.53 0.51 -2.63
CA LYS A 262 -2.49 0.15 -1.65
C LYS A 262 -2.20 1.25 -0.63
N MET A 263 -2.60 2.49 -0.88
CA MET A 263 -2.47 3.56 0.12
C MET A 263 -3.30 3.31 1.38
N GLY A 264 -4.30 2.41 1.33
CA GLY A 264 -5.11 2.05 2.49
C GLY A 264 -6.04 3.14 3.01
N VAL A 265 -6.29 4.18 2.22
CA VAL A 265 -7.14 5.34 2.56
C VAL A 265 -8.13 5.62 1.43
N SER A 266 -9.15 6.41 1.73
CA SER A 266 -10.06 6.88 0.67
C SER A 266 -9.35 7.83 -0.28
N TRP A 267 -9.62 7.70 -1.57
CA TRP A 267 -9.00 8.56 -2.56
C TRP A 267 -10.00 9.05 -3.62
N LEU A 268 -9.70 10.23 -4.16
CA LEU A 268 -10.35 10.80 -5.33
C LEU A 268 -9.29 11.16 -6.36
N ALA A 269 -9.39 10.60 -7.56
CA ALA A 269 -8.49 10.91 -8.68
C ALA A 269 -9.22 11.67 -9.77
N ILE A 270 -8.54 12.67 -10.35
CA ILE A 270 -9.08 13.59 -11.36
C ILE A 270 -8.49 13.31 -12.74
#